data_0a99e706006f09de47f08761c076eb97
#
_entry.id   0a99e706006f09de47f08761c076eb97
#
_cell.length_a   1.000
_cell.length_b   1.000
_cell.length_c   1.000
_cell.angle_alpha   90.00
_cell.angle_beta   90.00
_cell.angle_gamma   90.00
#
_symmetry.space_group_name_H-M   'P 1'
#
loop_
_entity.id
_entity.type
_entity.pdbx_description
1 polymer ?
#
loop_
_entity_poly.entity_id
_entity_poly.type
_entity_poly.pdbx_seq_one_letter_code
_entity_poly.pdbx_strand_id
1 'polypeptide(L)'
;RAGSRYNVTEDPERWQKFLKFDFDQLDELNKFKPDLYWFDGDWEQSAETWNAKGMSEFLRKANKNVIINSRIQGYGDYATPEQGVPVVRPEAKHWELCMTMNDSWGYQHADTNYKSPYILLRTFVDCLSMGGNMLLDIGPKEDGTIPEEQVAVLKEFGRWTKKHKEAIY
;
A
#
# COMPACT_ATOMS: atom_id res chain seq x y z
N ARG A 1 0.47 22.69 -3.78
CA ARG A 1 1.73 21.88 -3.83
C ARG A 1 2.30 21.75 -5.24
N ALA A 2 2.11 22.73 -6.10
CA ALA A 2 2.59 22.71 -7.49
C ALA A 2 4.07 23.10 -7.63
N GLY A 3 4.93 22.80 -6.72
CA GLY A 3 6.31 23.29 -6.77
C GLY A 3 7.40 22.32 -6.33
N SER A 4 7.05 21.08 -6.02
CA SER A 4 8.03 20.14 -5.45
C SER A 4 8.42 18.97 -6.36
N ARG A 5 7.88 18.89 -7.58
CA ARG A 5 8.29 17.82 -8.50
C ARG A 5 9.71 18.08 -8.97
N TYR A 6 10.57 17.14 -8.67
CA TYR A 6 11.94 17.17 -9.16
C TYR A 6 11.96 17.11 -10.70
N ASN A 7 12.60 18.08 -11.31
CA ASN A 7 12.77 18.07 -12.75
C ASN A 7 14.03 17.31 -13.14
N VAL A 8 13.86 16.08 -13.55
CA VAL A 8 14.94 15.15 -13.92
C VAL A 8 15.84 15.71 -15.02
N THR A 9 15.30 16.57 -15.91
CA THR A 9 16.07 17.15 -17.02
C THR A 9 17.02 18.26 -16.58
N GLU A 10 16.79 18.86 -15.41
CA GLU A 10 17.67 19.93 -14.88
C GLU A 10 18.95 19.36 -14.25
N ASP A 11 18.88 18.17 -13.66
CA ASP A 11 20.03 17.50 -13.05
C ASP A 11 19.95 15.97 -13.21
N PRO A 12 20.23 15.45 -14.41
CA PRO A 12 20.13 14.02 -14.68
C PRO A 12 21.15 13.19 -13.90
N GLU A 13 22.33 13.75 -13.54
CA GLU A 13 23.31 13.01 -12.73
C GLU A 13 22.81 12.78 -11.29
N ARG A 14 22.17 13.78 -10.71
CA ARG A 14 21.55 13.64 -9.38
C ARG A 14 20.43 12.61 -9.41
N TRP A 15 19.64 12.58 -10.49
CA TRP A 15 18.60 11.57 -10.66
C TRP A 15 19.18 10.14 -10.73
N GLN A 16 20.26 9.93 -11.47
CA GLN A 16 20.94 8.64 -11.53
C GLN A 16 21.48 8.20 -10.17
N LYS A 17 22.03 9.12 -9.37
CA LYS A 17 22.44 8.83 -7.98
C LYS A 17 21.26 8.45 -7.10
N PHE A 18 20.10 9.08 -7.28
CA PHE A 18 18.87 8.76 -6.56
C PHE A 18 18.35 7.37 -6.95
N LEU A 19 18.27 7.04 -8.24
CA LEU A 19 17.89 5.70 -8.70
C LEU A 19 18.84 4.62 -8.15
N LYS A 20 20.15 4.89 -8.16
CA LYS A 20 21.10 3.97 -7.56
C LYS A 20 20.81 3.75 -6.07
N PHE A 21 20.53 4.80 -5.34
CA PHE A 21 20.17 4.73 -3.93
C PHE A 21 18.91 3.89 -3.71
N ASP A 22 17.87 4.03 -4.54
CA ASP A 22 16.66 3.22 -4.48
C ASP A 22 16.98 1.72 -4.71
N PHE A 23 17.79 1.40 -5.72
CA PHE A 23 18.21 0.02 -5.96
C PHE A 23 19.07 -0.55 -4.81
N ASP A 24 19.95 0.25 -4.21
CA ASP A 24 20.75 -0.15 -3.03
C ASP A 24 19.82 -0.48 -1.85
N GLN A 25 18.75 0.32 -1.62
CA GLN A 25 17.73 0.03 -0.60
C GLN A 25 16.97 -1.26 -0.89
N LEU A 26 16.57 -1.51 -2.14
CA LEU A 26 15.94 -2.76 -2.54
C LEU A 26 16.85 -3.96 -2.33
N ASP A 27 18.17 -3.82 -2.58
CA ASP A 27 19.15 -4.87 -2.31
C ASP A 27 19.26 -5.17 -0.81
N GLU A 28 19.26 -4.13 0.03
CA GLU A 28 19.27 -4.30 1.49
C GLU A 28 18.00 -5.02 1.97
N LEU A 29 16.82 -4.65 1.45
CA LEU A 29 15.55 -5.27 1.80
C LEU A 29 15.48 -6.73 1.33
N ASN A 30 16.05 -7.07 0.17
CA ASN A 30 16.11 -8.44 -0.34
C ASN A 30 16.79 -9.43 0.62
N LYS A 31 17.68 -8.96 1.52
CA LYS A 31 18.32 -9.79 2.55
C LYS A 31 17.31 -10.39 3.54
N PHE A 32 16.18 -9.72 3.74
CA PHE A 32 15.07 -10.18 4.58
C PHE A 32 14.10 -11.10 3.84
N LYS A 33 14.28 -11.30 2.53
CA LYS A 33 13.45 -12.16 1.66
C LYS A 33 11.95 -11.81 1.74
N PRO A 34 11.55 -10.56 1.54
CA PRO A 34 10.15 -10.21 1.59
C PRO A 34 9.35 -10.93 0.50
N ASP A 35 8.12 -11.31 0.84
CA ASP A 35 7.19 -11.93 -0.11
C ASP A 35 6.44 -10.89 -0.94
N LEU A 36 6.35 -9.65 -0.45
CA LEU A 36 5.63 -8.57 -1.09
C LEU A 36 6.38 -7.24 -0.93
N TYR A 37 6.40 -6.46 -2.03
CA TYR A 37 6.81 -5.05 -2.04
C TYR A 37 5.62 -4.16 -2.34
N TRP A 38 5.44 -3.15 -1.51
CA TRP A 38 4.42 -2.13 -1.66
C TRP A 38 5.08 -0.78 -1.93
N PHE A 39 5.09 -0.37 -3.21
CA PHE A 39 5.61 0.91 -3.67
C PHE A 39 4.56 2.00 -3.54
N ASP A 40 5.01 3.26 -3.54
CA ASP A 40 4.16 4.44 -3.59
C ASP A 40 4.88 5.60 -4.27
N GLY A 41 4.10 6.55 -4.84
CA GLY A 41 4.68 7.75 -5.46
C GLY A 41 5.12 7.59 -6.92
N ASP A 42 4.81 6.49 -7.58
CA ASP A 42 5.23 6.21 -8.96
C ASP A 42 4.70 7.22 -9.98
N TRP A 43 3.62 7.93 -9.67
CA TRP A 43 3.05 9.00 -10.52
C TRP A 43 3.94 10.25 -10.65
N GLU A 44 5.00 10.38 -9.86
CA GLU A 44 5.90 11.53 -9.89
C GLU A 44 6.76 11.57 -11.17
N GLN A 45 7.05 10.41 -11.77
CA GLN A 45 7.85 10.27 -12.97
C GLN A 45 7.29 9.17 -13.88
N SER A 46 7.79 9.09 -15.14
CA SER A 46 7.43 8.02 -16.06
C SER A 46 8.08 6.68 -15.70
N ALA A 47 7.56 5.59 -16.28
CA ALA A 47 8.10 4.26 -16.11
C ALA A 47 9.59 4.16 -16.51
N GLU A 48 9.97 4.83 -17.59
CA GLU A 48 11.35 4.88 -18.08
C GLU A 48 12.24 5.65 -17.12
N THR A 49 11.74 6.80 -16.63
CA THR A 49 12.48 7.66 -15.69
C THR A 49 12.74 6.94 -14.38
N TRP A 50 11.74 6.21 -13.85
CA TRP A 50 11.87 5.36 -12.67
C TRP A 50 12.72 4.11 -12.90
N ASN A 51 12.97 3.72 -14.15
CA ASN A 51 13.46 2.38 -14.48
C ASN A 51 12.58 1.27 -13.85
N ALA A 52 11.26 1.47 -13.92
CA ALA A 52 10.27 0.62 -13.26
C ALA A 52 10.38 -0.86 -13.68
N LYS A 53 10.64 -1.10 -14.97
CA LYS A 53 10.90 -2.44 -15.49
C LYS A 53 12.13 -3.07 -14.83
N GLY A 54 13.23 -2.32 -14.77
CA GLY A 54 14.48 -2.78 -14.14
C GLY A 54 14.31 -3.08 -12.65
N MET A 55 13.52 -2.27 -11.92
CA MET A 55 13.18 -2.54 -10.50
C MET A 55 12.40 -3.84 -10.36
N SER A 56 11.35 -4.05 -11.17
CA SER A 56 10.55 -5.28 -11.13
C SER A 56 11.41 -6.51 -11.45
N GLU A 57 12.25 -6.45 -12.47
CA GLU A 57 13.17 -7.54 -12.85
C GLU A 57 14.20 -7.82 -11.75
N PHE A 58 14.74 -6.78 -11.11
CA PHE A 58 15.69 -6.90 -10.01
C PHE A 58 15.10 -7.66 -8.82
N LEU A 59 13.88 -7.30 -8.41
CA LEU A 59 13.18 -7.99 -7.32
C LEU A 59 12.85 -9.44 -7.66
N ARG A 60 12.35 -9.69 -8.88
CA ARG A 60 12.01 -11.05 -9.34
C ARG A 60 13.24 -11.95 -9.54
N LYS A 61 14.41 -11.37 -9.79
CA LYS A 61 15.67 -12.11 -9.81
C LYS A 61 16.06 -12.60 -8.41
N ALA A 62 15.79 -11.80 -7.37
CA ALA A 62 16.04 -12.18 -5.98
C ALA A 62 14.99 -13.18 -5.46
N ASN A 63 13.71 -12.97 -5.79
CA ASN A 63 12.61 -13.87 -5.46
C ASN A 63 11.62 -13.93 -6.62
N LYS A 64 11.63 -15.05 -7.37
CA LYS A 64 10.74 -15.23 -8.53
C LYS A 64 9.25 -15.19 -8.22
N ASN A 65 8.87 -15.40 -6.96
CA ASN A 65 7.49 -15.42 -6.47
C ASN A 65 7.10 -14.12 -5.76
N VAL A 66 7.96 -13.10 -5.77
CA VAL A 66 7.66 -11.83 -5.11
C VAL A 66 6.43 -11.18 -5.71
N ILE A 67 5.57 -10.66 -4.86
CA ILE A 67 4.38 -9.91 -5.24
C ILE A 67 4.73 -8.43 -5.18
N ILE A 68 4.32 -7.67 -6.20
CA ILE A 68 4.58 -6.23 -6.30
C ILE A 68 3.26 -5.52 -6.58
N ASN A 69 2.94 -4.45 -5.83
CA ASN A 69 1.74 -3.68 -6.09
C ASN A 69 1.82 -2.90 -7.43
N SER A 70 0.68 -2.35 -7.89
CA SER A 70 0.61 -1.64 -9.18
C SER A 70 1.36 -0.31 -9.22
N ARG A 71 1.80 0.21 -8.05
CA ARG A 71 2.45 1.53 -7.94
C ARG A 71 3.92 1.48 -8.35
N ILE A 72 4.16 0.85 -9.48
CA ILE A 72 5.44 0.74 -10.18
C ILE A 72 5.18 0.87 -11.69
N GLN A 73 4.37 1.86 -12.07
CA GLN A 73 4.09 2.23 -13.46
C GLN A 73 3.66 1.04 -14.35
N GLY A 74 2.78 0.16 -13.82
CA GLY A 74 2.22 -0.97 -14.57
C GLY A 74 3.05 -2.25 -14.57
N TYR A 75 4.19 -2.31 -13.90
CA TYR A 75 5.02 -3.52 -13.77
C TYR A 75 4.73 -4.35 -12.51
N GLY A 76 3.62 -4.06 -11.83
CA GLY A 76 3.15 -4.78 -10.64
C GLY A 76 2.13 -5.87 -10.95
N ASP A 77 1.70 -6.58 -9.91
CA ASP A 77 0.86 -7.78 -10.01
C ASP A 77 -0.61 -7.52 -9.62
N TYR A 78 -0.91 -6.48 -8.83
CA TYR A 78 -2.24 -6.22 -8.31
C TYR A 78 -2.54 -4.73 -8.16
N ALA A 79 -3.80 -4.35 -8.33
CA ALA A 79 -4.24 -2.96 -8.22
C ALA A 79 -4.46 -2.54 -6.76
N THR A 80 -4.26 -1.25 -6.46
CA THR A 80 -4.40 -0.67 -5.11
C THR A 80 -5.32 0.55 -5.11
N PRO A 81 -6.66 0.36 -5.29
CA PRO A 81 -7.62 1.45 -5.07
C PRO A 81 -7.56 1.94 -3.62
N GLU A 82 -7.93 3.21 -3.40
CA GLU A 82 -7.84 3.85 -2.09
C GLU A 82 -9.17 4.33 -1.56
N GLN A 83 -9.32 4.31 -0.22
CA GLN A 83 -10.33 4.96 0.62
C GLN A 83 -11.80 4.57 0.37
N GLY A 84 -12.13 3.96 -0.73
CA GLY A 84 -13.50 3.54 -1.04
C GLY A 84 -13.55 2.25 -1.83
N VAL A 85 -14.55 1.42 -1.57
CA VAL A 85 -14.81 0.22 -2.36
C VAL A 85 -15.10 0.65 -3.80
N PRO A 86 -14.42 0.10 -4.81
CA PRO A 86 -14.72 0.40 -6.20
C PRO A 86 -16.19 0.13 -6.53
N VAL A 87 -16.84 1.05 -7.25
CA VAL A 87 -18.25 0.89 -7.66
C VAL A 87 -18.44 -0.30 -8.59
N VAL A 88 -17.41 -0.58 -9.40
CA VAL A 88 -17.33 -1.74 -10.29
C VAL A 88 -16.06 -2.52 -9.93
N ARG A 89 -16.17 -3.84 -9.99
CA ARG A 89 -14.99 -4.70 -9.75
C ARG A 89 -13.82 -4.25 -10.63
N PRO A 90 -12.62 -4.05 -10.07
CA PRO A 90 -11.44 -3.73 -10.85
C PRO A 90 -11.17 -4.78 -11.94
N GLU A 91 -10.71 -4.34 -13.11
CA GLU A 91 -10.32 -5.24 -14.20
C GLU A 91 -9.10 -6.08 -13.85
N ALA A 92 -8.25 -5.57 -12.94
CA ALA A 92 -7.10 -6.32 -12.43
C ALA A 92 -7.56 -7.63 -11.79
N LYS A 93 -6.86 -8.72 -12.11
CA LYS A 93 -7.16 -10.06 -11.57
C LYS A 93 -7.12 -10.09 -10.04
N HIS A 94 -6.17 -9.37 -9.46
CA HIS A 94 -6.00 -9.21 -8.02
C HIS A 94 -6.00 -7.72 -7.67
N TRP A 95 -6.59 -7.38 -6.53
CA TRP A 95 -6.63 -6.02 -6.04
C TRP A 95 -6.76 -5.97 -4.51
N GLU A 96 -6.35 -4.86 -3.93
CA GLU A 96 -6.34 -4.61 -2.50
C GLU A 96 -6.80 -3.18 -2.26
N LEU A 97 -7.91 -2.99 -1.53
CA LEU A 97 -8.32 -1.67 -1.07
C LEU A 97 -7.38 -1.22 0.05
N CYS A 98 -6.69 -0.10 -0.15
CA CYS A 98 -5.94 0.57 0.90
C CYS A 98 -6.79 1.69 1.51
N MET A 99 -7.03 1.66 2.83
CA MET A 99 -7.83 2.68 3.49
C MET A 99 -7.41 2.92 4.94
N THR A 100 -7.70 4.11 5.43
CA THR A 100 -7.40 4.56 6.79
C THR A 100 -8.52 4.23 7.76
N MET A 101 -8.21 4.12 9.05
CA MET A 101 -9.21 4.00 10.13
C MET A 101 -9.88 5.33 10.47
N ASN A 102 -9.24 6.45 10.16
CA ASN A 102 -9.73 7.83 10.28
C ASN A 102 -9.57 8.56 8.95
N ASP A 103 -9.44 9.89 8.94
CA ASP A 103 -9.27 10.67 7.71
C ASP A 103 -7.80 10.86 7.28
N SER A 104 -6.85 10.38 8.09
CA SER A 104 -5.41 10.61 7.92
C SER A 104 -4.65 9.31 7.72
N TRP A 105 -3.60 9.34 6.85
CA TRP A 105 -2.70 8.21 6.58
C TRP A 105 -1.66 7.97 7.69
N GLY A 106 -1.63 8.75 8.70
CA GLY A 106 -0.77 8.58 9.86
C GLY A 106 -1.44 9.16 11.09
N TYR A 107 -0.79 9.05 12.24
CA TYR A 107 -1.33 9.63 13.46
C TYR A 107 -1.38 11.16 13.37
N GLN A 108 -2.56 11.71 13.69
CA GLN A 108 -2.80 13.15 13.79
C GLN A 108 -3.59 13.42 15.07
N HIS A 109 -3.05 14.26 15.94
CA HIS A 109 -3.70 14.61 17.22
C HIS A 109 -5.11 15.21 17.05
N ALA A 110 -5.32 15.96 15.96
CA ALA A 110 -6.60 16.63 15.69
C ALA A 110 -7.62 15.75 14.98
N ASP A 111 -7.20 14.61 14.42
CA ASP A 111 -8.08 13.70 13.68
C ASP A 111 -8.67 12.64 14.62
N THR A 112 -9.86 12.93 15.12
CA THR A 112 -10.64 12.04 15.98
C THR A 112 -11.81 11.37 15.24
N ASN A 113 -11.90 11.53 13.92
CA ASN A 113 -12.99 11.02 13.10
C ASN A 113 -12.77 9.55 12.73
N TYR A 114 -12.76 8.66 13.72
CA TYR A 114 -12.58 7.24 13.49
C TYR A 114 -13.82 6.58 12.89
N LYS A 115 -13.59 5.79 11.83
CA LYS A 115 -14.62 4.95 11.23
C LYS A 115 -15.07 3.88 12.23
N SER A 116 -16.39 3.67 12.34
CA SER A 116 -16.91 2.65 13.24
C SER A 116 -16.53 1.23 12.77
N PRO A 117 -16.46 0.25 13.70
CA PRO A 117 -16.25 -1.15 13.33
C PRO A 117 -17.24 -1.66 12.29
N TYR A 118 -18.49 -1.21 12.35
CA TYR A 118 -19.53 -1.58 11.39
C TYR A 118 -19.19 -1.11 9.97
N ILE A 119 -18.75 0.14 9.79
CA ILE A 119 -18.36 0.68 8.48
C ILE A 119 -17.19 -0.09 7.92
N LEU A 120 -16.15 -0.32 8.73
CA LEU A 120 -14.95 -1.03 8.29
C LEU A 120 -15.24 -2.50 7.95
N LEU A 121 -16.04 -3.20 8.77
CA LEU A 121 -16.44 -4.57 8.50
C LEU A 121 -17.29 -4.69 7.23
N ARG A 122 -18.24 -3.75 7.03
CA ARG A 122 -19.03 -3.72 5.81
C ARG A 122 -18.14 -3.50 4.58
N THR A 123 -17.23 -2.53 4.63
CA THR A 123 -16.25 -2.28 3.56
C THR A 123 -15.42 -3.53 3.27
N PHE A 124 -14.96 -4.23 4.30
CA PHE A 124 -14.21 -5.48 4.16
C PHE A 124 -15.03 -6.58 3.46
N VAL A 125 -16.28 -6.77 3.88
CA VAL A 125 -17.19 -7.75 3.24
C VAL A 125 -17.45 -7.39 1.78
N ASP A 126 -17.64 -6.09 1.49
CA ASP A 126 -17.83 -5.61 0.12
C ASP A 126 -16.58 -5.89 -0.74
N CYS A 127 -15.37 -5.66 -0.20
CA CYS A 127 -14.12 -6.03 -0.88
C CYS A 127 -14.04 -7.53 -1.18
N LEU A 128 -14.30 -8.36 -0.18
CA LEU A 128 -14.27 -9.83 -0.33
C LEU A 128 -15.28 -10.31 -1.36
N SER A 129 -16.50 -9.76 -1.34
CA SER A 129 -17.57 -10.14 -2.28
C SER A 129 -17.21 -9.88 -3.74
N MET A 130 -16.34 -8.92 -3.98
CA MET A 130 -15.80 -8.58 -5.30
C MET A 130 -14.45 -9.25 -5.60
N GLY A 131 -13.98 -10.16 -4.73
CA GLY A 131 -12.72 -10.88 -4.91
C GLY A 131 -11.47 -10.02 -4.64
N GLY A 132 -11.61 -8.99 -3.81
CA GLY A 132 -10.50 -8.14 -3.38
C GLY A 132 -10.01 -8.46 -1.99
N ASN A 133 -8.92 -7.77 -1.61
CA ASN A 133 -8.35 -7.76 -0.27
C ASN A 133 -8.49 -6.36 0.33
N MET A 134 -8.21 -6.22 1.61
CA MET A 134 -8.18 -4.92 2.29
C MET A 134 -6.89 -4.76 3.09
N LEU A 135 -6.20 -3.65 2.87
CA LEU A 135 -5.11 -3.14 3.68
C LEU A 135 -5.64 -2.00 4.54
N LEU A 136 -5.86 -2.27 5.81
CA LEU A 136 -6.36 -1.28 6.77
C LEU A 136 -5.19 -0.60 7.46
N ASP A 137 -4.99 0.67 7.16
CA ASP A 137 -3.92 1.48 7.71
C ASP A 137 -4.21 1.89 9.16
N ILE A 138 -3.20 1.75 10.01
CA ILE A 138 -3.18 2.20 11.40
C ILE A 138 -2.22 3.37 11.55
N GLY A 139 -2.51 4.31 12.46
CA GLY A 139 -1.64 5.44 12.76
C GLY A 139 -0.99 5.32 14.13
N PRO A 140 0.18 4.67 14.27
CA PRO A 140 0.88 4.64 15.55
C PRO A 140 1.29 6.05 16.00
N LYS A 141 1.20 6.31 17.31
CA LYS A 141 1.69 7.54 17.92
C LYS A 141 3.22 7.62 17.86
N GLU A 142 3.77 8.77 18.21
CA GLU A 142 5.22 9.03 18.23
C GLU A 142 6.01 8.12 19.20
N ASP A 143 5.35 7.53 20.19
CA ASP A 143 5.94 6.56 21.12
C ASP A 143 5.80 5.10 20.63
N GLY A 144 5.22 4.89 19.44
CA GLY A 144 4.99 3.59 18.83
C GLY A 144 3.72 2.88 19.32
N THR A 145 2.95 3.47 20.21
CA THR A 145 1.67 2.90 20.65
C THR A 145 0.56 3.15 19.64
N ILE A 146 -0.39 2.24 19.55
CA ILE A 146 -1.60 2.40 18.72
C ILE A 146 -2.66 3.11 19.55
N PRO A 147 -3.35 4.15 19.02
CA PRO A 147 -4.48 4.81 19.70
C PRO A 147 -5.52 3.81 20.20
N GLU A 148 -6.06 4.05 21.40
CA GLU A 148 -7.01 3.12 22.02
C GLU A 148 -8.27 2.91 21.18
N GLU A 149 -8.72 3.95 20.47
CA GLU A 149 -9.84 3.90 19.54
C GLU A 149 -9.56 2.90 18.40
N GLN A 150 -8.39 2.93 17.82
CA GLN A 150 -7.98 1.98 16.78
C GLN A 150 -7.85 0.57 17.34
N VAL A 151 -7.28 0.41 18.53
CA VAL A 151 -7.19 -0.90 19.22
C VAL A 151 -8.58 -1.49 19.47
N ALA A 152 -9.54 -0.68 19.89
CA ALA A 152 -10.92 -1.13 20.12
C ALA A 152 -11.57 -1.65 18.83
N VAL A 153 -11.41 -0.90 17.74
CA VAL A 153 -11.91 -1.28 16.40
C VAL A 153 -11.24 -2.57 15.91
N LEU A 154 -9.91 -2.68 16.03
CA LEU A 154 -9.18 -3.87 15.60
C LEU A 154 -9.58 -5.14 16.40
N LYS A 155 -9.85 -5.01 17.70
CA LYS A 155 -10.35 -6.10 18.51
C LYS A 155 -11.73 -6.58 18.05
N GLU A 156 -12.62 -5.66 17.70
CA GLU A 156 -13.94 -6.00 17.16
C GLU A 156 -13.81 -6.68 15.80
N PHE A 157 -12.99 -6.12 14.94
CA PHE A 157 -12.68 -6.68 13.62
C PHE A 157 -12.12 -8.11 13.75
N GLY A 158 -11.17 -8.32 14.68
CA GLY A 158 -10.59 -9.64 14.96
C GLY A 158 -11.59 -10.66 15.49
N ARG A 159 -12.55 -10.25 16.34
CA ARG A 159 -13.64 -11.13 16.79
C ARG A 159 -14.52 -11.58 15.63
N TRP A 160 -14.87 -10.65 14.75
CA TRP A 160 -15.70 -10.92 13.59
C TRP A 160 -15.00 -11.85 12.60
N THR A 161 -13.75 -11.55 12.21
CA THR A 161 -12.97 -12.36 11.25
C THR A 161 -12.73 -13.77 11.77
N LYS A 162 -12.47 -13.93 13.08
CA LYS A 162 -12.33 -15.24 13.72
C LYS A 162 -13.61 -16.07 13.61
N LYS A 163 -14.78 -15.43 13.80
CA LYS A 163 -16.09 -16.11 13.71
C LYS A 163 -16.43 -16.52 12.28
N HIS A 164 -16.03 -15.72 11.30
CA HIS A 164 -16.40 -15.87 9.88
C HIS A 164 -15.24 -16.37 9.01
N LYS A 165 -14.27 -17.04 9.63
CA LYS A 165 -13.03 -17.50 8.98
C LYS A 165 -13.28 -18.28 7.69
N GLU A 166 -14.27 -19.18 7.65
CA GLU A 166 -14.60 -20.01 6.49
C GLU A 166 -15.12 -19.21 5.29
N ALA A 167 -15.68 -18.02 5.53
CA ALA A 167 -16.16 -17.14 4.46
C ALA A 167 -15.04 -16.20 3.93
N ILE A 168 -13.90 -16.12 4.61
CA ILE A 168 -12.80 -15.22 4.29
C ILE A 168 -11.67 -15.96 3.57
N TYR A 169 -11.35 -17.17 4.03
CA TYR A 169 -10.24 -18.03 3.60
C TYR A 169 -10.76 -19.34 3.00
#